data_1619dbe99f3817b93abff3924747f644
#
_entry.id   1619dbe99f3817b93abff3924747f644
#
_cell.length_a   1.000
_cell.length_b   1.000
_cell.length_c   1.000
_cell.angle_alpha   90.00
_cell.angle_beta   90.00
_cell.angle_gamma   90.00
#
_symmetry.space_group_name_H-M   'P 1'
#
loop_
_entity.id
_entity.type
_entity.pdbx_description
1 polymer ?
#
loop_
_entity_poly.entity_id
_entity_poly.type
_entity_poly.pdbx_seq_one_letter_code
_entity_poly.pdbx_strand_id
1 'polypeptide(L)'
;SFLVVTPQAYAAGVHEVKDLAGKTLGNTQAGSTYQYMAGHLLEQAGLDRTAVNYANLGKVSAVLAALTSGQIDGAIVNEPFASQLLETGQVKLLTPVGERLTYQTSAVFYAPRFAQNNDAGKRFMRAYIRACRDYYDAVFADAPAMMPAKRLETDARFREVVEIISRYTQTPAADVSRSLPYIDRDGKLATDDIAKQIAWYRANGFMEHDLEAEACIRTQSWQAAYDSLK
;
A
#
# COMPACT_ATOMS: atom_id res chain seq x y z
N SER A 1 -0.05 -0.79 5.06
CA SER A 1 1.30 -0.27 5.39
C SER A 1 1.28 0.34 6.78
N PHE A 2 2.35 0.21 7.52
CA PHE A 2 2.49 0.64 8.91
C PHE A 2 3.86 1.30 9.08
N LEU A 3 3.91 2.45 9.74
CA LEU A 3 5.15 3.04 10.20
C LEU A 3 5.47 2.42 11.56
N VAL A 4 6.60 1.73 11.61
CA VAL A 4 7.07 1.03 12.79
C VAL A 4 8.47 1.49 13.17
N VAL A 5 8.82 1.34 14.44
CA VAL A 5 10.16 1.63 14.96
C VAL A 5 10.72 0.44 15.75
N THR A 6 12.02 0.41 15.91
CA THR A 6 12.67 -0.59 16.75
C THR A 6 12.29 -0.42 18.22
N PRO A 7 12.33 -1.47 19.05
CA PRO A 7 12.14 -1.35 20.49
C PRO A 7 13.14 -0.38 21.14
N GLN A 8 14.37 -0.30 20.62
CA GLN A 8 15.41 0.62 21.09
C GLN A 8 15.03 2.07 20.82
N ALA A 9 14.60 2.40 19.59
CA ALA A 9 14.16 3.75 19.24
C ALA A 9 12.92 4.15 20.07
N TYR A 10 11.97 3.21 20.26
CA TYR A 10 10.81 3.44 21.10
C TYR A 10 11.18 3.72 22.56
N ALA A 11 12.07 2.92 23.14
CA ALA A 11 12.58 3.12 24.51
C ALA A 11 13.38 4.43 24.66
N ALA A 12 14.00 4.90 23.56
CA ALA A 12 14.70 6.18 23.50
C ALA A 12 13.78 7.40 23.27
N GLY A 13 12.44 7.22 23.32
CA GLY A 13 11.46 8.29 23.30
C GLY A 13 10.79 8.52 21.93
N VAL A 14 10.93 7.62 20.97
CA VAL A 14 10.22 7.73 19.68
C VAL A 14 8.83 7.09 19.81
N HIS A 15 7.84 7.88 20.18
CA HIS A 15 6.47 7.42 20.41
C HIS A 15 5.47 7.93 19.37
N GLU A 16 5.82 8.98 18.63
CA GLU A 16 5.00 9.56 17.58
C GLU A 16 5.86 10.05 16.41
N VAL A 17 5.23 10.38 15.28
CA VAL A 17 5.94 10.72 14.04
C VAL A 17 6.89 11.89 14.20
N LYS A 18 6.53 12.90 15.00
CA LYS A 18 7.41 14.07 15.24
C LYS A 18 8.74 13.71 15.93
N ASP A 19 8.77 12.61 16.68
CA ASP A 19 9.97 12.18 17.41
C ASP A 19 11.01 11.51 16.49
N LEU A 20 10.67 11.34 15.19
CA LEU A 20 11.57 10.79 14.18
C LEU A 20 12.65 11.77 13.71
N ALA A 21 12.60 13.03 14.14
CA ALA A 21 13.63 14.01 13.78
C ALA A 21 15.04 13.49 14.15
N GLY A 22 15.96 13.52 13.18
CA GLY A 22 17.32 13.01 13.32
C GLY A 22 17.46 11.48 13.28
N LYS A 23 16.37 10.73 13.17
CA LYS A 23 16.38 9.26 13.12
C LYS A 23 16.65 8.74 11.72
N THR A 24 16.99 7.46 11.62
CA THR A 24 17.25 6.78 10.35
C THR A 24 16.06 5.87 9.99
N LEU A 25 15.41 6.16 8.87
CA LEU A 25 14.33 5.34 8.30
C LEU A 25 14.86 4.46 7.18
N GLY A 26 14.52 3.18 7.23
CA GLY A 26 14.82 2.23 6.17
C GLY A 26 13.92 2.45 4.95
N ASN A 27 14.55 2.42 3.78
CA ASN A 27 13.89 2.59 2.50
C ASN A 27 14.45 1.59 1.48
N THR A 28 13.68 1.25 0.44
CA THR A 28 14.21 0.40 -0.64
C THR A 28 15.10 1.20 -1.58
N GLN A 29 14.65 2.35 -2.02
CA GLN A 29 15.39 3.26 -2.91
C GLN A 29 14.85 4.68 -2.78
N ALA A 30 15.64 5.66 -3.18
CA ALA A 30 15.20 7.04 -3.28
C ALA A 30 14.01 7.16 -4.25
N GLY A 31 13.00 7.95 -3.88
CA GLY A 31 11.76 8.10 -4.64
C GLY A 31 10.83 6.87 -4.60
N SER A 32 11.03 5.94 -3.68
CA SER A 32 10.09 4.82 -3.52
C SER A 32 8.76 5.28 -2.91
N THR A 33 7.72 4.47 -3.08
CA THR A 33 6.42 4.69 -2.43
C THR A 33 6.55 4.74 -0.90
N TYR A 34 7.48 4.00 -0.31
CA TYR A 34 7.76 4.06 1.13
C TYR A 34 8.27 5.44 1.55
N GLN A 35 9.15 6.04 0.74
CA GLN A 35 9.66 7.39 1.01
C GLN A 35 8.55 8.45 0.82
N TYR A 36 7.69 8.28 -0.17
CA TYR A 36 6.49 9.12 -0.36
C TYR A 36 5.59 9.08 0.89
N MET A 37 5.26 7.88 1.38
CA MET A 37 4.45 7.71 2.58
C MET A 37 5.11 8.33 3.81
N ALA A 38 6.40 8.06 4.03
CA ALA A 38 7.14 8.62 5.15
C ALA A 38 7.21 10.15 5.09
N GLY A 39 7.48 10.71 3.90
CA GLY A 39 7.51 12.16 3.69
C GLY A 39 6.20 12.84 4.07
N HIS A 40 5.07 12.30 3.62
CA HIS A 40 3.76 12.84 3.99
C HIS A 40 3.42 12.71 5.47
N LEU A 41 3.79 11.61 6.12
CA LEU A 41 3.62 11.47 7.57
C LEU A 41 4.44 12.50 8.35
N LEU A 42 5.67 12.76 7.91
CA LEU A 42 6.55 13.77 8.49
C LEU A 42 5.97 15.18 8.31
N GLU A 43 5.53 15.53 7.08
CA GLU A 43 4.88 16.80 6.77
C GLU A 43 3.63 17.04 7.64
N GLN A 44 2.77 16.02 7.80
CA GLN A 44 1.60 16.09 8.70
C GLN A 44 1.98 16.30 10.18
N ALA A 45 3.15 15.83 10.58
CA ALA A 45 3.71 16.03 11.92
C ALA A 45 4.48 17.35 12.07
N GLY A 46 4.49 18.20 11.04
CA GLY A 46 5.20 19.48 11.03
C GLY A 46 6.70 19.38 10.82
N LEU A 47 7.19 18.24 10.31
CA LEU A 47 8.59 18.03 9.99
C LEU A 47 8.82 18.12 8.47
N ASP A 48 9.97 18.65 8.08
CA ASP A 48 10.45 18.49 6.71
C ASP A 48 10.88 17.04 6.47
N ARG A 49 10.75 16.56 5.22
CA ARG A 49 11.18 15.19 4.87
C ARG A 49 12.67 14.95 5.09
N THR A 50 13.47 16.00 5.10
CA THR A 50 14.91 15.95 5.38
C THR A 50 15.24 15.90 6.86
N ALA A 51 14.23 16.00 7.73
CA ALA A 51 14.41 15.85 9.17
C ALA A 51 14.84 14.43 9.60
N VAL A 52 14.72 13.45 8.70
CA VAL A 52 15.17 12.06 8.91
C VAL A 52 16.25 11.68 7.91
N ASN A 53 17.07 10.69 8.28
CA ASN A 53 18.03 10.09 7.36
C ASN A 53 17.38 8.88 6.67
N TYR A 54 17.50 8.75 5.34
CA TYR A 54 17.00 7.57 4.63
C TYR A 54 18.14 6.60 4.30
N ALA A 55 18.04 5.37 4.82
CA ALA A 55 18.92 4.26 4.44
C ALA A 55 18.29 3.51 3.27
N ASN A 56 18.84 3.69 2.05
CA ASN A 56 18.38 3.01 0.84
C ASN A 56 19.02 1.62 0.74
N LEU A 57 18.27 0.56 1.04
CA LEU A 57 18.75 -0.79 1.23
C LEU A 57 18.46 -1.74 0.06
N GLY A 58 17.89 -1.24 -1.03
CA GLY A 58 17.68 -1.93 -2.29
C GLY A 58 16.42 -2.81 -2.33
N LYS A 59 16.13 -3.58 -1.29
CA LYS A 59 15.00 -4.51 -1.26
C LYS A 59 14.33 -4.60 0.10
N VAL A 60 13.06 -5.00 0.12
CA VAL A 60 12.26 -5.12 1.36
C VAL A 60 12.91 -6.02 2.39
N SER A 61 13.45 -7.18 1.98
CA SER A 61 14.11 -8.10 2.91
C SER A 61 15.34 -7.49 3.62
N ALA A 62 16.06 -6.60 2.95
CA ALA A 62 17.19 -5.89 3.56
C ALA A 62 16.70 -4.81 4.55
N VAL A 63 15.59 -4.12 4.24
CA VAL A 63 14.96 -3.18 5.19
C VAL A 63 14.49 -3.92 6.44
N LEU A 64 13.83 -5.07 6.30
CA LEU A 64 13.39 -5.89 7.43
C LEU A 64 14.58 -6.37 8.28
N ALA A 65 15.66 -6.83 7.66
CA ALA A 65 16.86 -7.27 8.36
C ALA A 65 17.53 -6.11 9.13
N ALA A 66 17.65 -4.92 8.52
CA ALA A 66 18.22 -3.75 9.16
C ALA A 66 17.34 -3.25 10.34
N LEU A 67 16.02 -3.33 10.19
CA LEU A 67 15.07 -2.99 11.23
C LEU A 67 15.18 -3.94 12.43
N THR A 68 15.19 -5.25 12.18
CA THR A 68 15.25 -6.27 13.25
C THR A 68 16.62 -6.34 13.93
N SER A 69 17.69 -5.95 13.24
CA SER A 69 19.05 -5.85 13.82
C SER A 69 19.34 -4.52 14.52
N GLY A 70 18.42 -3.54 14.42
CA GLY A 70 18.62 -2.21 15.03
C GLY A 70 19.59 -1.31 14.25
N GLN A 71 19.91 -1.62 13.00
CA GLN A 71 20.75 -0.75 12.14
C GLN A 71 20.03 0.51 11.66
N ILE A 72 18.70 0.51 11.72
CA ILE A 72 17.84 1.64 11.44
C ILE A 72 16.85 1.83 12.58
N ASP A 73 16.35 3.03 12.78
CA ASP A 73 15.40 3.34 13.87
C ASP A 73 13.96 2.92 13.54
N GLY A 74 13.58 2.99 12.29
CA GLY A 74 12.24 2.66 11.85
C GLY A 74 12.13 2.44 10.35
N ALA A 75 10.94 2.03 9.91
CA ALA A 75 10.62 1.86 8.49
C ALA A 75 9.11 1.82 8.28
N ILE A 76 8.67 2.02 7.03
CA ILE A 76 7.32 1.63 6.62
C ILE A 76 7.37 0.17 6.18
N VAL A 77 6.50 -0.64 6.77
CA VAL A 77 6.41 -2.09 6.53
C VAL A 77 4.99 -2.44 6.12
N ASN A 78 4.87 -3.28 5.09
CA ASN A 78 3.60 -3.79 4.60
C ASN A 78 3.25 -5.13 5.28
N GLU A 79 1.96 -5.47 5.24
CA GLU A 79 1.53 -6.83 5.54
C GLU A 79 2.09 -7.85 4.53
N PRO A 80 2.31 -9.09 4.92
CA PRO A 80 2.10 -9.66 6.27
C PRO A 80 3.25 -9.40 7.27
N PHE A 81 4.34 -8.80 6.84
CA PHE A 81 5.55 -8.61 7.65
C PHE A 81 5.31 -7.70 8.87
N ALA A 82 4.46 -6.68 8.73
CA ALA A 82 4.17 -5.77 9.84
C ALA A 82 3.54 -6.53 11.02
N SER A 83 2.49 -7.32 10.76
CA SER A 83 1.85 -8.14 11.80
C SER A 83 2.81 -9.11 12.45
N GLN A 84 3.63 -9.83 11.65
CA GLN A 84 4.62 -10.78 12.17
C GLN A 84 5.63 -10.11 13.12
N LEU A 85 6.18 -8.95 12.73
CA LEU A 85 7.15 -8.22 13.55
C LEU A 85 6.53 -7.61 14.82
N LEU A 86 5.28 -7.17 14.75
CA LEU A 86 4.52 -6.64 15.90
C LEU A 86 4.19 -7.75 16.90
N GLU A 87 3.68 -8.89 16.42
CA GLU A 87 3.34 -10.06 17.25
C GLU A 87 4.56 -10.62 18.00
N THR A 88 5.73 -10.62 17.34
CA THR A 88 6.97 -11.08 17.95
C THR A 88 7.68 -10.01 18.78
N GLY A 89 7.13 -8.80 18.86
CA GLY A 89 7.71 -7.70 19.61
C GLY A 89 9.01 -7.12 19.03
N GLN A 90 9.37 -7.51 17.81
CA GLN A 90 10.57 -7.04 17.13
C GLN A 90 10.49 -5.58 16.69
N VAL A 91 9.28 -5.03 16.62
CA VAL A 91 9.02 -3.61 16.35
C VAL A 91 7.89 -3.07 17.23
N LYS A 92 7.77 -1.74 17.28
CA LYS A 92 6.64 -1.01 17.86
C LYS A 92 5.93 -0.21 16.78
N LEU A 93 4.61 -0.21 16.82
CA LEU A 93 3.78 0.57 15.90
C LEU A 93 3.81 2.05 16.31
N LEU A 94 4.09 2.93 15.36
CA LEU A 94 3.86 4.37 15.52
C LEU A 94 2.49 4.77 14.97
N THR A 95 2.19 4.37 13.71
CA THR A 95 0.89 4.65 13.09
C THR A 95 0.62 3.73 11.89
N PRO A 96 -0.64 3.31 11.70
CA PRO A 96 -1.09 2.77 10.42
C PRO A 96 -1.07 3.89 9.36
N VAL A 97 -0.42 3.65 8.22
CA VAL A 97 -0.31 4.66 7.16
C VAL A 97 -1.69 5.02 6.58
N GLY A 98 -2.55 4.01 6.38
CA GLY A 98 -3.88 4.18 5.79
C GLY A 98 -4.86 5.02 6.62
N GLU A 99 -4.61 5.20 7.91
CA GLU A 99 -5.40 6.11 8.77
C GLU A 99 -5.03 7.59 8.57
N ARG A 100 -3.86 7.85 8.01
CA ARG A 100 -3.28 9.19 7.84
C ARG A 100 -3.20 9.62 6.39
N LEU A 101 -3.09 8.68 5.47
CA LEU A 101 -2.83 8.93 4.06
C LEU A 101 -3.63 7.98 3.19
N THR A 102 -4.56 8.54 2.40
CA THR A 102 -5.20 7.82 1.30
C THR A 102 -4.39 8.06 0.04
N TYR A 103 -3.91 6.97 -0.60
CA TYR A 103 -3.04 7.07 -1.77
C TYR A 103 -3.19 5.85 -2.70
N GLN A 104 -2.98 6.08 -3.99
CA GLN A 104 -2.99 5.02 -5.00
C GLN A 104 -1.65 4.29 -4.99
N THR A 105 -1.64 3.04 -4.53
CA THR A 105 -0.42 2.20 -4.47
C THR A 105 -0.12 1.46 -5.74
N SER A 106 -1.16 1.03 -6.44
CA SER A 106 -1.04 0.14 -7.61
C SER A 106 -2.08 0.49 -8.64
N ALA A 107 -1.77 0.25 -9.90
CA ALA A 107 -2.67 0.45 -11.01
C ALA A 107 -2.61 -0.72 -11.99
N VAL A 108 -3.72 -0.98 -12.67
CA VAL A 108 -3.73 -1.85 -13.85
C VAL A 108 -3.29 -1.03 -15.06
N PHE A 109 -2.32 -1.53 -15.80
CA PHE A 109 -1.87 -0.91 -17.04
C PHE A 109 -1.80 -1.94 -18.19
N TYR A 110 -2.00 -1.44 -19.39
CA TYR A 110 -1.99 -2.25 -20.61
C TYR A 110 -0.69 -2.05 -21.38
N ALA A 111 -0.15 -3.15 -21.94
CA ALA A 111 0.86 -3.04 -22.97
C ALA A 111 0.30 -2.27 -24.18
N PRO A 112 1.10 -1.47 -24.90
CA PRO A 112 0.61 -0.62 -25.99
C PRO A 112 -0.21 -1.37 -27.05
N ARG A 113 0.23 -2.55 -27.45
CA ARG A 113 -0.52 -3.38 -28.43
C ARG A 113 -1.87 -3.87 -27.90
N PHE A 114 -1.98 -4.13 -26.57
CA PHE A 114 -3.24 -4.55 -25.96
C PHE A 114 -4.19 -3.37 -25.82
N ALA A 115 -3.66 -2.18 -25.49
CA ALA A 115 -4.43 -0.95 -25.39
C ALA A 115 -5.12 -0.55 -26.71
N GLN A 116 -4.58 -0.99 -27.86
CA GLN A 116 -5.19 -0.79 -29.19
C GLN A 116 -6.41 -1.68 -29.43
N ASN A 117 -6.59 -2.77 -28.66
CA ASN A 117 -7.74 -3.67 -28.77
C ASN A 117 -8.82 -3.28 -27.75
N ASN A 118 -9.67 -2.32 -28.13
CA ASN A 118 -10.72 -1.77 -27.28
C ASN A 118 -11.68 -2.84 -26.75
N ASP A 119 -12.02 -3.87 -27.53
CA ASP A 119 -12.93 -4.93 -27.10
C ASP A 119 -12.28 -5.82 -26.04
N ALA A 120 -11.04 -6.24 -26.24
CA ALA A 120 -10.29 -7.02 -25.25
C ALA A 120 -10.08 -6.22 -23.94
N GLY A 121 -9.73 -4.94 -24.06
CA GLY A 121 -9.57 -4.03 -22.92
C GLY A 121 -10.86 -3.89 -22.11
N LYS A 122 -12.00 -3.70 -22.81
CA LYS A 122 -13.31 -3.62 -22.16
C LYS A 122 -13.70 -4.94 -21.47
N ARG A 123 -13.49 -6.08 -22.12
CA ARG A 123 -13.80 -7.39 -21.51
C ARG A 123 -12.95 -7.65 -20.27
N PHE A 124 -11.65 -7.33 -20.33
CA PHE A 124 -10.77 -7.44 -19.18
C PHE A 124 -11.25 -6.56 -18.03
N MET A 125 -11.55 -5.27 -18.28
CA MET A 125 -12.03 -4.36 -17.25
C MET A 125 -13.39 -4.79 -16.67
N ARG A 126 -14.26 -5.40 -17.43
CA ARG A 126 -15.51 -5.99 -16.89
C ARG A 126 -15.22 -7.10 -15.86
N ALA A 127 -14.28 -7.98 -16.18
CA ALA A 127 -13.86 -9.04 -15.26
C ALA A 127 -13.20 -8.44 -14.00
N TYR A 128 -12.33 -7.45 -14.19
CA TYR A 128 -11.66 -6.74 -13.10
C TYR A 128 -12.65 -6.04 -12.16
N ILE A 129 -13.62 -5.27 -12.70
CA ILE A 129 -14.64 -4.58 -11.90
C ILE A 129 -15.49 -5.60 -11.11
N ARG A 130 -15.88 -6.72 -11.73
CA ARG A 130 -16.62 -7.79 -11.02
C ARG A 130 -15.80 -8.37 -9.88
N ALA A 131 -14.52 -8.68 -10.12
CA ALA A 131 -13.64 -9.20 -9.08
C ALA A 131 -13.45 -8.18 -7.93
N CYS A 132 -13.33 -6.88 -8.23
CA CYS A 132 -13.26 -5.83 -7.22
C CYS A 132 -14.55 -5.77 -6.38
N ARG A 133 -15.72 -5.90 -7.01
CA ARG A 133 -17.02 -5.94 -6.31
C ARG A 133 -17.13 -7.16 -5.41
N ASP A 134 -16.81 -8.34 -5.92
CA ASP A 134 -16.84 -9.59 -5.14
C ASP A 134 -15.89 -9.52 -3.94
N TYR A 135 -14.68 -9.00 -4.16
CA TYR A 135 -13.70 -8.76 -3.10
C TYR A 135 -14.21 -7.76 -2.07
N TYR A 136 -14.63 -6.57 -2.52
CA TYR A 136 -15.09 -5.50 -1.62
C TYR A 136 -16.28 -5.96 -0.77
N ASP A 137 -17.26 -6.57 -1.39
CA ASP A 137 -18.45 -7.04 -0.71
C ASP A 137 -18.13 -8.15 0.31
N ALA A 138 -17.21 -9.05 0.00
CA ALA A 138 -16.77 -10.09 0.92
C ALA A 138 -15.90 -9.57 2.08
N VAL A 139 -15.06 -8.55 1.82
CA VAL A 139 -14.06 -8.10 2.79
C VAL A 139 -14.54 -6.92 3.61
N PHE A 140 -15.25 -5.97 3.01
CA PHE A 140 -15.56 -4.67 3.63
C PHE A 140 -17.06 -4.40 3.85
N ALA A 141 -17.96 -4.75 2.91
CA ALA A 141 -19.34 -4.31 2.96
C ALA A 141 -20.13 -4.89 4.14
N ASP A 142 -19.93 -6.17 4.42
CA ASP A 142 -20.58 -6.91 5.50
C ASP A 142 -19.62 -7.23 6.65
N ALA A 143 -18.52 -6.43 6.79
CA ALA A 143 -17.49 -6.72 7.77
C ALA A 143 -18.00 -6.42 9.19
N PRO A 144 -18.52 -7.41 9.95
CA PRO A 144 -18.64 -7.26 11.36
C PRO A 144 -17.25 -7.01 11.94
N ALA A 145 -17.13 -6.33 13.07
CA ALA A 145 -15.87 -6.11 13.79
C ALA A 145 -15.32 -7.45 14.33
N MET A 146 -15.13 -8.42 13.44
CA MET A 146 -14.75 -9.79 13.73
C MET A 146 -13.33 -10.03 13.25
N MET A 147 -12.52 -10.66 14.10
CA MET A 147 -11.15 -11.02 13.79
C MET A 147 -11.05 -11.83 12.48
N PRO A 148 -10.09 -11.55 11.59
CA PRO A 148 -9.94 -12.25 10.29
C PRO A 148 -9.90 -13.79 10.42
N ALA A 149 -9.21 -14.32 11.43
CA ALA A 149 -9.15 -15.76 11.67
C ALA A 149 -10.53 -16.37 11.91
N LYS A 150 -11.39 -15.71 12.71
CA LYS A 150 -12.77 -16.17 12.97
C LYS A 150 -13.63 -16.06 11.72
N ARG A 151 -13.42 -15.04 10.88
CA ARG A 151 -14.13 -14.92 9.60
C ARG A 151 -13.79 -16.06 8.64
N LEU A 152 -12.53 -16.52 8.60
CA LEU A 152 -12.14 -17.70 7.82
C LEU A 152 -12.94 -18.95 8.18
N GLU A 153 -13.30 -19.11 9.45
CA GLU A 153 -14.08 -20.26 9.93
C GLU A 153 -15.58 -20.13 9.63
N THR A 154 -16.13 -18.94 9.79
CA THR A 154 -17.57 -18.72 9.87
C THR A 154 -18.20 -18.04 8.65
N ASP A 155 -17.41 -17.30 7.85
CA ASP A 155 -17.88 -16.54 6.70
C ASP A 155 -17.42 -17.23 5.39
N ALA A 156 -18.35 -17.92 4.74
CA ALA A 156 -18.06 -18.70 3.54
C ALA A 156 -17.58 -17.82 2.36
N ARG A 157 -18.16 -16.62 2.20
CA ARG A 157 -17.81 -15.69 1.12
C ARG A 157 -16.41 -15.09 1.35
N PHE A 158 -16.11 -14.69 2.56
CA PHE A 158 -14.77 -14.22 2.93
C PHE A 158 -13.72 -15.31 2.68
N ARG A 159 -14.01 -16.54 3.13
CA ARG A 159 -13.11 -17.69 2.94
C ARG A 159 -12.86 -17.98 1.46
N GLU A 160 -13.90 -17.99 0.62
CA GLU A 160 -13.77 -18.22 -0.82
C GLU A 160 -12.81 -17.20 -1.46
N VAL A 161 -12.97 -15.91 -1.16
CA VAL A 161 -12.09 -14.83 -1.67
C VAL A 161 -10.65 -15.04 -1.18
N VAL A 162 -10.45 -15.33 0.11
CA VAL A 162 -9.12 -15.60 0.66
C VAL A 162 -8.46 -16.81 0.02
N GLU A 163 -9.20 -17.89 -0.22
CA GLU A 163 -8.69 -19.10 -0.88
C GLU A 163 -8.31 -18.86 -2.34
N ILE A 164 -9.10 -18.05 -3.07
CA ILE A 164 -8.74 -17.62 -4.43
C ILE A 164 -7.41 -16.86 -4.41
N ILE A 165 -7.29 -15.84 -3.55
CA ILE A 165 -6.06 -15.05 -3.45
C ILE A 165 -4.88 -15.94 -3.05
N SER A 166 -5.04 -16.79 -2.03
CA SER A 166 -4.04 -17.74 -1.57
C SER A 166 -3.49 -18.62 -2.70
N ARG A 167 -4.41 -19.16 -3.52
CA ARG A 167 -4.05 -20.01 -4.67
C ARG A 167 -3.20 -19.27 -5.70
N TYR A 168 -3.56 -18.05 -6.05
CA TYR A 168 -2.87 -17.30 -7.11
C TYR A 168 -1.61 -16.59 -6.63
N THR A 169 -1.50 -16.23 -5.34
CA THR A 169 -0.33 -15.59 -4.75
C THR A 169 0.65 -16.58 -4.12
N GLN A 170 0.26 -17.85 -3.97
CA GLN A 170 1.02 -18.87 -3.25
C GLN A 170 1.31 -18.48 -1.79
N THR A 171 0.41 -17.69 -1.20
CA THR A 171 0.51 -17.20 0.18
C THR A 171 -0.46 -17.98 1.06
N PRO A 172 -0.09 -18.44 2.26
CA PRO A 172 -1.01 -19.15 3.15
C PRO A 172 -2.28 -18.33 3.43
N ALA A 173 -3.44 -18.99 3.45
CA ALA A 173 -4.74 -18.33 3.63
C ALA A 173 -4.81 -17.50 4.93
N ALA A 174 -4.17 -17.96 6.01
CA ALA A 174 -4.08 -17.22 7.27
C ALA A 174 -3.33 -15.89 7.10
N ASP A 175 -2.26 -15.85 6.31
CA ASP A 175 -1.50 -14.63 6.04
C ASP A 175 -2.25 -13.69 5.10
N VAL A 176 -2.90 -14.24 4.05
CA VAL A 176 -3.80 -13.48 3.18
C VAL A 176 -4.89 -12.81 3.99
N SER A 177 -5.58 -13.53 4.87
CA SER A 177 -6.71 -13.00 5.64
C SER A 177 -6.36 -11.80 6.52
N ARG A 178 -5.10 -11.72 6.96
CA ARG A 178 -4.58 -10.62 7.78
C ARG A 178 -4.07 -9.43 6.97
N SER A 179 -3.83 -9.61 5.68
CA SER A 179 -3.13 -8.64 4.84
C SER A 179 -3.96 -8.08 3.69
N LEU A 180 -5.29 -8.20 3.74
CA LEU A 180 -6.20 -7.76 2.68
C LEU A 180 -6.19 -6.21 2.57
N PRO A 181 -5.72 -5.63 1.44
CA PRO A 181 -5.70 -4.20 1.25
C PRO A 181 -7.08 -3.65 0.90
N TYR A 182 -7.30 -2.36 1.15
CA TYR A 182 -8.46 -1.68 0.57
C TYR A 182 -8.33 -1.62 -0.96
N ILE A 183 -9.40 -1.97 -1.65
CA ILE A 183 -9.57 -1.81 -3.10
C ILE A 183 -10.92 -1.11 -3.31
N ASP A 184 -10.95 -0.08 -4.17
CA ASP A 184 -12.22 0.55 -4.55
C ASP A 184 -13.19 -0.50 -5.09
N ARG A 185 -14.47 -0.43 -4.71
CA ARG A 185 -15.46 -1.44 -5.04
C ARG A 185 -15.62 -1.69 -6.54
N ASP A 186 -15.48 -0.64 -7.34
CA ASP A 186 -15.54 -0.73 -8.80
C ASP A 186 -14.15 -0.73 -9.44
N GLY A 187 -13.09 -0.82 -8.65
CA GLY A 187 -11.71 -0.77 -9.12
C GLY A 187 -11.35 0.57 -9.76
N LYS A 188 -11.98 1.66 -9.32
CA LYS A 188 -11.76 3.00 -9.85
C LYS A 188 -10.38 3.52 -9.44
N LEU A 189 -9.66 4.06 -10.41
CA LEU A 189 -8.37 4.69 -10.18
C LEU A 189 -8.55 6.06 -9.49
N ALA A 190 -7.78 6.31 -8.43
CA ALA A 190 -7.76 7.61 -7.75
C ALA A 190 -6.87 8.61 -8.54
N THR A 191 -7.41 9.14 -9.62
CA THR A 191 -6.67 10.00 -10.57
C THR A 191 -6.10 11.26 -9.92
N ASP A 192 -6.87 11.87 -9.03
CA ASP A 192 -6.44 13.07 -8.31
C ASP A 192 -5.25 12.82 -7.38
N ASP A 193 -5.20 11.61 -6.78
CA ASP A 193 -4.07 11.23 -5.95
C ASP A 193 -2.82 10.96 -6.78
N ILE A 194 -2.95 10.38 -7.97
CA ILE A 194 -1.82 10.20 -8.90
C ILE A 194 -1.21 11.56 -9.27
N ALA A 195 -2.05 12.56 -9.55
CA ALA A 195 -1.57 13.92 -9.82
C ALA A 195 -0.81 14.51 -8.61
N LYS A 196 -1.31 14.31 -7.40
CA LYS A 196 -0.63 14.73 -6.17
C LYS A 196 0.71 14.00 -5.97
N GLN A 197 0.77 12.70 -6.24
CA GLN A 197 2.00 11.92 -6.18
C GLN A 197 3.03 12.47 -7.19
N ILE A 198 2.65 12.71 -8.44
CA ILE A 198 3.52 13.29 -9.46
C ILE A 198 4.05 14.65 -9.00
N ALA A 199 3.19 15.52 -8.50
CA ALA A 199 3.59 16.84 -7.99
C ALA A 199 4.58 16.72 -6.83
N TRP A 200 4.34 15.79 -5.89
CA TRP A 200 5.25 15.55 -4.77
C TRP A 200 6.61 15.02 -5.22
N TYR A 201 6.64 14.03 -6.12
CA TYR A 201 7.91 13.49 -6.66
C TYR A 201 8.70 14.56 -7.40
N ARG A 202 8.01 15.42 -8.19
CA ARG A 202 8.62 16.56 -8.89
C ARG A 202 9.22 17.57 -7.90
N ALA A 203 8.44 18.01 -6.93
CA ALA A 203 8.88 18.99 -5.92
C ALA A 203 10.06 18.48 -5.07
N ASN A 204 10.22 17.18 -4.93
CA ASN A 204 11.27 16.54 -4.15
C ASN A 204 12.45 16.02 -4.99
N GLY A 205 12.50 16.34 -6.30
CA GLY A 205 13.64 16.00 -7.17
C GLY A 205 13.75 14.51 -7.51
N PHE A 206 12.65 13.75 -7.41
CA PHE A 206 12.61 12.32 -7.75
C PHE A 206 12.11 12.04 -9.19
N MET A 207 11.87 13.07 -9.97
CA MET A 207 11.47 12.94 -11.37
C MET A 207 12.48 13.67 -12.27
N GLU A 208 13.00 12.95 -13.25
CA GLU A 208 13.95 13.49 -14.23
C GLU A 208 13.27 14.26 -15.37
N HIS A 209 11.99 13.97 -15.63
CA HIS A 209 11.22 14.56 -16.71
C HIS A 209 9.87 15.06 -16.23
N ASP A 210 9.38 16.10 -16.87
CA ASP A 210 8.02 16.57 -16.65
C ASP A 210 7.02 15.55 -17.21
N LEU A 211 6.19 15.04 -16.32
CA LEU A 211 5.09 14.13 -16.62
C LEU A 211 3.79 14.72 -16.09
N GLU A 212 2.84 14.89 -16.98
CA GLU A 212 1.48 15.27 -16.57
C GLU A 212 0.63 14.00 -16.34
N ALA A 213 -0.18 14.01 -15.32
CA ALA A 213 -0.99 12.85 -14.93
C ALA A 213 -1.88 12.36 -16.09
N GLU A 214 -2.44 13.27 -16.86
CA GLU A 214 -3.28 13.00 -18.03
C GLU A 214 -2.54 12.25 -19.14
N ALA A 215 -1.21 12.38 -19.21
CA ALA A 215 -0.41 11.68 -20.20
C ALA A 215 -0.31 10.17 -19.91
N CYS A 216 -0.36 9.76 -18.66
CA CYS A 216 -0.23 8.37 -18.24
C CYS A 216 -1.56 7.70 -17.84
N ILE A 217 -2.62 8.47 -17.55
CA ILE A 217 -3.91 7.94 -17.13
C ILE A 217 -4.81 7.68 -18.35
N ARG A 218 -5.38 6.49 -18.43
CA ARG A 218 -6.32 6.06 -19.46
C ARG A 218 -7.49 5.32 -18.81
N THR A 219 -8.63 6.01 -18.67
CA THR A 219 -9.82 5.48 -17.99
C THR A 219 -10.90 4.98 -18.94
N GLN A 220 -10.74 5.13 -20.24
CA GLN A 220 -11.79 4.85 -21.24
C GLN A 220 -12.28 3.40 -21.21
N SER A 221 -11.36 2.43 -21.13
CA SER A 221 -11.73 1.00 -21.06
C SER A 221 -12.47 0.68 -19.77
N TRP A 222 -12.07 1.29 -18.65
CA TRP A 222 -12.75 1.15 -17.37
C TRP A 222 -14.15 1.77 -17.44
N GLN A 223 -14.29 3.00 -17.95
CA GLN A 223 -15.57 3.69 -18.04
C GLN A 223 -16.57 2.91 -18.92
N ALA A 224 -16.12 2.45 -20.10
CA ALA A 224 -16.96 1.66 -21.00
C ALA A 224 -17.38 0.31 -20.39
N ALA A 225 -16.51 -0.30 -19.60
CA ALA A 225 -16.82 -1.53 -18.88
C ALA A 225 -17.80 -1.28 -17.73
N TYR A 226 -17.56 -0.24 -16.93
CA TYR A 226 -18.39 0.16 -15.81
C TYR A 226 -19.83 0.47 -16.27
N ASP A 227 -19.99 1.27 -17.32
CA ASP A 227 -21.31 1.62 -17.85
C ASP A 227 -22.08 0.39 -18.38
N SER A 228 -21.37 -0.63 -18.85
CA SER A 228 -21.98 -1.90 -19.30
C SER A 228 -22.35 -2.86 -18.15
N LEU A 229 -22.02 -2.52 -16.91
CA LEU A 229 -22.30 -3.30 -15.69
C LEU A 229 -23.33 -2.65 -14.76
N LYS A 230 -23.86 -1.48 -15.16
CA LYS A 230 -25.03 -0.84 -14.54
C LYS A 230 -26.29 -1.59 -14.93
#